data_2645fce143a3535e6688afbb5a956f12
#
_entry.id   2645fce143a3535e6688afbb5a956f12
#
_cell.length_a   1.000
_cell.length_b   1.000
_cell.length_c   1.000
_cell.angle_alpha   90.00
_cell.angle_beta   90.00
_cell.angle_gamma   90.00
#
_symmetry.space_group_name_H-M   'P 1'
#
loop_
_entity.id
_entity.type
_entity.pdbx_description
1 polymer ?
#
loop_
_entity_poly.entity_id
_entity_poly.type
_entity_poly.pdbx_seq_one_letter_code
_entity_poly.pdbx_strand_id
1 'polypeptide(L)'
;MAFLTMAYRPDKDTYYLNIAKEVSKRSTCLKRHYGCVIVKDDIIIATGYNGSPRGEENCCDRGSCKRASAKRYSGYENCDSVHAEQNALISASRDRLIGSIVYIACEDSKVNEFSAFEREVVWSEDDNPVPCPLCRRMLKNAGVSKIINRRGEVKCL
;
A
#
# COMPACT_ATOMS: atom_id res chain seq x y z
N MET A 1 14.39 26.90 -33.69
CA MET A 1 14.92 26.25 -32.51
C MET A 1 14.03 25.06 -32.17
N ALA A 2 14.54 23.86 -32.32
CA ALA A 2 13.84 22.68 -31.80
C ALA A 2 14.11 22.61 -30.31
N PHE A 3 13.09 22.81 -29.48
CA PHE A 3 13.17 22.48 -28.07
C PHE A 3 13.20 20.95 -27.96
N LEU A 4 14.38 20.39 -27.76
CA LEU A 4 14.52 19.00 -27.30
C LEU A 4 13.87 18.95 -25.91
N THR A 5 12.59 18.55 -25.85
CA THR A 5 11.97 18.14 -24.62
C THR A 5 12.70 16.87 -24.17
N MET A 6 13.56 17.00 -23.17
CA MET A 6 14.19 15.84 -22.56
C MET A 6 13.06 14.94 -22.03
N ALA A 7 12.97 13.73 -22.57
CA ALA A 7 12.00 12.76 -22.09
C ALA A 7 12.26 12.47 -20.60
N TYR A 8 11.29 12.79 -19.74
CA TYR A 8 11.39 12.50 -18.32
C TYR A 8 11.36 10.99 -18.12
N ARG A 9 12.40 10.47 -17.49
CA ARG A 9 12.46 9.08 -17.01
C ARG A 9 12.56 9.09 -15.49
N PRO A 10 11.55 8.57 -14.75
CA PRO A 10 11.64 8.47 -13.29
C PRO A 10 12.77 7.53 -12.89
N ASP A 11 13.39 7.77 -11.73
CA ASP A 11 14.27 6.80 -11.10
C ASP A 11 13.47 5.55 -10.67
N LYS A 12 14.19 4.49 -10.30
CA LYS A 12 13.55 3.19 -9.98
C LYS A 12 12.65 3.26 -8.76
N ASP A 13 13.05 3.98 -7.72
CA ASP A 13 12.23 4.11 -6.52
C ASP A 13 10.92 4.84 -6.83
N THR A 14 10.99 5.94 -7.56
CA THR A 14 9.80 6.66 -8.05
C THR A 14 8.93 5.78 -8.93
N TYR A 15 9.52 5.00 -9.84
CA TYR A 15 8.80 4.08 -10.71
C TYR A 15 8.03 3.03 -9.92
N TYR A 16 8.67 2.34 -8.97
CA TYR A 16 8.00 1.31 -8.16
C TYR A 16 6.99 1.90 -7.17
N LEU A 17 7.24 3.09 -6.64
CA LEU A 17 6.26 3.81 -5.82
C LEU A 17 5.02 4.22 -6.62
N ASN A 18 5.18 4.64 -7.88
CA ASN A 18 4.05 4.92 -8.77
C ASN A 18 3.22 3.66 -9.03
N ILE A 19 3.86 2.49 -9.20
CA ILE A 19 3.14 1.22 -9.34
C ILE A 19 2.40 0.86 -8.04
N ALA A 20 3.05 1.01 -6.88
CA ALA A 20 2.40 0.79 -5.58
C ALA A 20 1.18 1.70 -5.40
N LYS A 21 1.26 2.92 -5.91
CA LYS A 21 0.16 3.87 -5.97
C LYS A 21 -1.02 3.36 -6.81
N GLU A 22 -0.75 2.86 -8.01
CA GLU A 22 -1.82 2.26 -8.84
C GLU A 22 -2.43 1.03 -8.17
N VAL A 23 -1.61 0.20 -7.52
CA VAL A 23 -2.08 -0.96 -6.74
C VAL A 23 -3.02 -0.52 -5.61
N SER A 24 -2.71 0.57 -4.92
CA SER A 24 -3.54 1.08 -3.81
C SER A 24 -4.97 1.43 -4.22
N LYS A 25 -5.19 1.85 -5.46
CA LYS A 25 -6.51 2.20 -6.00
C LYS A 25 -7.50 1.03 -6.00
N ARG A 26 -7.01 -0.21 -5.94
CA ARG A 26 -7.84 -1.41 -5.83
C ARG A 26 -8.30 -1.70 -4.40
N SER A 27 -7.83 -0.98 -3.40
CA SER A 27 -8.24 -1.16 -2.01
C SER A 27 -9.77 -1.05 -1.85
N THR A 28 -10.31 -1.92 -1.02
CA THR A 28 -11.75 -1.93 -0.66
C THR A 28 -12.02 -1.24 0.67
N CYS A 29 -11.01 -0.66 1.29
CA CYS A 29 -11.13 0.07 2.56
C CYS A 29 -11.80 1.43 2.36
N LEU A 30 -12.64 1.83 3.31
CA LEU A 30 -13.28 3.16 3.29
C LEU A 30 -12.41 4.28 3.85
N LYS A 31 -11.35 3.94 4.61
CA LYS A 31 -10.50 4.94 5.26
C LYS A 31 -9.25 5.25 4.46
N ARG A 32 -8.45 4.24 4.19
CA ARG A 32 -7.13 4.38 3.56
C ARG A 32 -6.88 3.26 2.57
N HIS A 33 -6.34 3.64 1.44
CA HIS A 33 -5.96 2.74 0.38
C HIS A 33 -4.44 2.56 0.38
N TYR A 34 -3.99 1.39 0.80
CA TYR A 34 -2.58 1.02 0.77
C TYR A 34 -2.27 0.12 -0.42
N GLY A 35 -1.14 0.39 -1.05
CA GLY A 35 -0.55 -0.45 -2.08
C GLY A 35 0.87 -0.85 -1.72
N CYS A 36 1.20 -2.10 -1.94
CA CYS A 36 2.51 -2.67 -1.69
C CYS A 36 3.03 -3.36 -2.94
N VAL A 37 4.28 -3.09 -3.29
CA VAL A 37 5.00 -3.76 -4.38
C VAL A 37 6.28 -4.32 -3.82
N ILE A 38 6.54 -5.60 -4.07
CA ILE A 38 7.78 -6.27 -3.66
C ILE A 38 8.64 -6.52 -4.90
N VAL A 39 9.89 -6.06 -4.83
CA VAL A 39 10.86 -6.12 -5.93
C VAL A 39 12.09 -6.92 -5.51
N LYS A 40 12.50 -7.85 -6.34
CA LYS A 40 13.74 -8.62 -6.19
C LYS A 40 14.50 -8.60 -7.50
N ASP A 41 15.79 -8.24 -7.45
CA ASP A 41 16.66 -8.17 -8.62
C ASP A 41 16.02 -7.38 -9.79
N ASP A 42 15.45 -6.21 -9.46
CA ASP A 42 14.76 -5.32 -10.40
C ASP A 42 13.50 -5.92 -11.07
N ILE A 43 12.92 -6.96 -10.48
CA ILE A 43 11.71 -7.63 -10.95
C ILE A 43 10.62 -7.53 -9.88
N ILE A 44 9.42 -7.10 -10.27
CA ILE A 44 8.25 -7.17 -9.37
C ILE A 44 7.89 -8.63 -9.18
N ILE A 45 7.94 -9.09 -7.93
CA ILE A 45 7.62 -10.48 -7.57
C ILE A 45 6.24 -10.63 -6.93
N ALA A 46 5.71 -9.58 -6.34
CA ALA A 46 4.37 -9.57 -5.75
C ALA A 46 3.84 -8.15 -5.63
N THR A 47 2.52 -8.04 -5.63
CA THR A 47 1.79 -6.83 -5.28
C THR A 47 0.69 -7.16 -4.28
N GLY A 48 0.25 -6.16 -3.51
CA GLY A 48 -0.85 -6.31 -2.58
C GLY A 48 -1.52 -4.97 -2.30
N TYR A 49 -2.82 -4.99 -2.11
CA TYR A 49 -3.59 -3.86 -1.60
C TYR A 49 -4.42 -4.31 -0.40
N ASN A 50 -4.82 -3.39 0.46
CA ASN A 50 -5.61 -3.73 1.64
C ASN A 50 -7.09 -3.88 1.31
N GLY A 51 -7.73 -4.84 1.98
CA GLY A 51 -9.14 -5.12 1.80
C GLY A 51 -9.60 -6.35 2.56
N SER A 52 -10.89 -6.61 2.57
CA SER A 52 -11.46 -7.79 3.19
C SER A 52 -10.88 -9.08 2.58
N PRO A 53 -10.84 -10.20 3.32
CA PRO A 53 -10.44 -11.48 2.78
C PRO A 53 -11.26 -11.84 1.54
N ARG A 54 -10.66 -12.59 0.62
CA ARG A 54 -11.36 -13.04 -0.59
C ARG A 54 -12.56 -13.88 -0.25
N GLY A 55 -13.70 -13.56 -0.88
CA GLY A 55 -14.98 -14.23 -0.62
C GLY A 55 -15.80 -13.60 0.50
N GLU A 56 -15.26 -12.63 1.24
CA GLU A 56 -16.00 -11.88 2.24
C GLU A 56 -16.45 -10.51 1.70
N GLU A 57 -17.49 -9.95 2.36
CA GLU A 57 -18.01 -8.63 2.00
C GLU A 57 -16.96 -7.55 2.23
N ASN A 58 -16.77 -6.67 1.24
CA ASN A 58 -15.86 -5.54 1.37
C ASN A 58 -16.46 -4.39 2.19
N CYS A 59 -15.62 -3.62 2.86
CA CYS A 59 -16.07 -2.42 3.57
C CYS A 59 -16.76 -1.42 2.64
N CYS A 60 -16.26 -1.29 1.40
CA CYS A 60 -16.88 -0.39 0.42
C CYS A 60 -18.27 -0.86 -0.04
N ASP A 61 -18.53 -2.16 -0.08
CA ASP A 61 -19.83 -2.72 -0.45
C ASP A 61 -20.82 -2.58 0.71
N ARG A 62 -20.38 -2.82 1.94
CA ARG A 62 -21.15 -2.62 3.16
C ARG A 62 -21.43 -1.14 3.46
N GLY A 63 -20.59 -0.23 2.98
CA GLY A 63 -20.72 1.22 3.24
C GLY A 63 -20.36 1.63 4.68
N SER A 64 -19.74 0.76 5.48
CA SER A 64 -19.40 1.02 6.87
C SER A 64 -18.04 0.42 7.24
N CYS A 65 -17.35 1.08 8.19
CA CYS A 65 -16.08 0.63 8.74
C CYS A 65 -16.23 0.28 10.22
N LYS A 66 -15.98 -0.97 10.59
CA LYS A 66 -16.02 -1.42 12.00
C LYS A 66 -15.02 -0.69 12.90
N ARG A 67 -13.99 -0.09 12.31
CA ARG A 67 -12.97 0.73 12.98
C ARG A 67 -13.12 2.23 12.74
N ALA A 68 -14.30 2.71 12.41
CA ALA A 68 -14.49 4.13 12.05
C ALA A 68 -13.97 5.10 13.12
N SER A 69 -14.19 4.80 14.41
CA SER A 69 -13.79 5.62 15.57
C SER A 69 -12.47 5.19 16.22
N ALA A 70 -11.82 4.13 15.74
CA ALA A 70 -10.60 3.65 16.34
C ALA A 70 -9.42 4.59 16.05
N LYS A 71 -8.54 4.76 17.06
CA LYS A 71 -7.28 5.49 16.91
C LYS A 71 -6.34 4.74 15.96
N ARG A 72 -5.41 5.49 15.35
CA ARG A 72 -4.35 4.90 14.51
C ARG A 72 -3.57 3.84 15.33
N TYR A 73 -3.24 2.74 14.69
CA TYR A 73 -2.55 1.57 15.27
C TYR A 73 -3.28 0.87 16.42
N SER A 74 -4.60 0.99 16.51
CA SER A 74 -5.42 0.31 17.52
C SER A 74 -6.63 -0.37 16.90
N GLY A 75 -7.21 -1.36 17.61
CA GLY A 75 -8.47 -2.01 17.21
C GLY A 75 -8.36 -2.87 15.95
N TYR A 76 -7.18 -3.40 15.64
CA TYR A 76 -6.99 -4.26 14.45
C TYR A 76 -7.84 -5.54 14.51
N GLU A 77 -8.14 -6.03 15.70
CA GLU A 77 -9.01 -7.18 15.95
C GLU A 77 -10.44 -6.96 15.47
N ASN A 78 -10.85 -5.71 15.33
CA ASN A 78 -12.17 -5.32 14.82
C ASN A 78 -12.15 -4.96 13.31
N CYS A 79 -11.00 -5.07 12.66
CA CYS A 79 -10.84 -4.75 11.26
C CYS A 79 -10.82 -6.01 10.41
N ASP A 80 -11.73 -6.10 9.44
CA ASP A 80 -11.76 -7.23 8.52
C ASP A 80 -10.64 -7.17 7.44
N SER A 81 -9.93 -6.04 7.34
CA SER A 81 -8.97 -5.81 6.27
C SER A 81 -7.67 -6.59 6.47
N VAL A 82 -7.27 -7.33 5.46
CA VAL A 82 -5.91 -7.82 5.28
C VAL A 82 -5.07 -6.66 4.77
N HIS A 83 -3.89 -6.44 5.35
CA HIS A 83 -3.04 -5.33 4.98
C HIS A 83 -2.38 -5.55 3.61
N ALA A 84 -2.00 -4.46 2.94
CA ALA A 84 -1.36 -4.51 1.63
C ALA A 84 -0.06 -5.34 1.65
N GLU A 85 0.75 -5.14 2.69
CA GLU A 85 2.00 -5.87 2.88
C GLU A 85 1.76 -7.36 3.11
N GLN A 86 0.73 -7.72 3.88
CA GLN A 86 0.34 -9.12 4.10
C GLN A 86 -0.08 -9.79 2.80
N ASN A 87 -0.94 -9.13 2.01
CA ASN A 87 -1.38 -9.63 0.71
C ASN A 87 -0.22 -9.81 -0.27
N ALA A 88 0.73 -8.88 -0.29
CA ALA A 88 1.93 -9.02 -1.11
C ALA A 88 2.82 -10.19 -0.64
N LEU A 89 3.03 -10.32 0.68
CA LEU A 89 3.86 -11.40 1.25
C LEU A 89 3.31 -12.80 0.96
N ILE A 90 2.00 -13.01 1.11
CA ILE A 90 1.40 -14.33 0.86
C ILE A 90 1.34 -14.68 -0.63
N SER A 91 1.61 -13.73 -1.52
CA SER A 91 1.62 -13.92 -2.98
C SER A 91 3.01 -14.28 -3.53
N ALA A 92 4.05 -14.33 -2.68
CA ALA A 92 5.42 -14.66 -3.07
C ALA A 92 5.99 -15.79 -2.22
N SER A 93 6.92 -16.56 -2.79
CA SER A 93 7.65 -17.58 -2.06
C SER A 93 8.75 -16.95 -1.19
N ARG A 94 9.07 -17.60 -0.06
CA ARG A 94 10.05 -17.08 0.89
C ARG A 94 11.44 -16.87 0.28
N ASP A 95 11.90 -17.78 -0.55
CA ASP A 95 13.20 -17.70 -1.22
C ASP A 95 13.32 -16.44 -2.10
N ARG A 96 12.21 -16.00 -2.71
CA ARG A 96 12.18 -14.77 -3.49
C ARG A 96 12.07 -13.52 -2.61
N LEU A 97 11.50 -13.63 -1.41
CA LEU A 97 11.35 -12.52 -0.48
C LEU A 97 12.69 -12.14 0.19
N ILE A 98 13.57 -13.10 0.41
CA ILE A 98 14.88 -12.83 1.05
C ILE A 98 15.69 -11.85 0.20
N GLY A 99 16.08 -10.71 0.81
CA GLY A 99 16.82 -9.64 0.15
C GLY A 99 15.99 -8.76 -0.79
N SER A 100 14.66 -8.91 -0.82
CA SER A 100 13.78 -8.06 -1.61
C SER A 100 13.63 -6.66 -1.02
N ILE A 101 13.11 -5.75 -1.84
CA ILE A 101 12.76 -4.38 -1.46
C ILE A 101 11.24 -4.24 -1.53
N VAL A 102 10.66 -3.62 -0.50
CA VAL A 102 9.24 -3.33 -0.43
C VAL A 102 8.99 -1.85 -0.66
N TYR A 103 8.09 -1.54 -1.58
CA TYR A 103 7.62 -0.18 -1.86
C TYR A 103 6.18 -0.06 -1.37
N ILE A 104 5.91 0.95 -0.56
CA ILE A 104 4.58 1.20 0.03
C ILE A 104 4.08 2.58 -0.36
N ALA A 105 2.86 2.63 -0.86
CA ALA A 105 2.11 3.85 -1.12
C ALA A 105 0.76 3.84 -0.41
N CYS A 106 0.25 5.00 -0.11
CA CYS A 106 -1.05 5.17 0.53
C CYS A 106 -1.82 6.33 -0.11
N GLU A 107 -3.12 6.15 -0.26
CA GLU A 107 -4.08 7.19 -0.59
C GLU A 107 -5.15 7.27 0.51
N ASP A 108 -5.50 8.47 0.95
CA ASP A 108 -6.68 8.68 1.78
C ASP A 108 -7.93 8.70 0.91
N SER A 109 -8.92 7.87 1.24
CA SER A 109 -10.23 8.01 0.62
C SER A 109 -10.99 9.12 1.34
N LYS A 110 -11.07 10.31 0.75
CA LYS A 110 -12.08 11.30 1.18
C LYS A 110 -13.40 10.91 0.52
N VAL A 111 -14.32 10.42 1.32
CA VAL A 111 -15.71 10.34 0.91
C VAL A 111 -16.25 11.77 0.96
N ASN A 112 -16.46 12.38 -0.19
CA ASN A 112 -17.27 13.59 -0.25
C ASN A 112 -18.69 13.23 0.20
N GLU A 113 -19.19 13.90 1.22
CA GLU A 113 -20.54 13.68 1.80
C GLU A 113 -21.68 13.89 0.76
N PHE A 114 -21.36 14.34 -0.45
CA PHE A 114 -22.34 14.74 -1.47
C PHE A 114 -22.50 13.80 -2.66
N SER A 115 -21.68 12.77 -2.86
CA SER A 115 -21.98 11.81 -3.91
C SER A 115 -21.53 10.40 -3.55
N ALA A 116 -22.49 9.49 -3.46
CA ALA A 116 -22.25 8.05 -3.32
C ALA A 116 -21.57 7.41 -4.56
N PHE A 117 -21.30 8.19 -5.62
CA PHE A 117 -20.84 7.71 -6.92
C PHE A 117 -19.47 8.24 -7.37
N GLU A 118 -18.95 9.31 -6.79
CA GLU A 118 -17.64 9.87 -7.15
C GLU A 118 -16.71 9.86 -5.95
N ARG A 119 -15.86 8.85 -5.87
CA ARG A 119 -14.73 8.83 -4.94
C ARG A 119 -13.62 9.70 -5.51
N GLU A 120 -13.56 10.96 -5.10
CA GLU A 120 -12.39 11.78 -5.34
C GLU A 120 -11.27 11.32 -4.41
N VAL A 121 -10.26 10.66 -4.95
CA VAL A 121 -9.07 10.29 -4.20
C VAL A 121 -8.19 11.53 -4.08
N VAL A 122 -8.19 12.15 -2.92
CA VAL A 122 -7.31 13.27 -2.64
C VAL A 122 -6.04 12.74 -1.95
N TRP A 123 -4.90 12.99 -2.60
CA TRP A 123 -3.59 12.71 -2.02
C TRP A 123 -3.32 13.69 -0.87
N SER A 124 -3.04 13.18 0.32
CA SER A 124 -2.45 14.02 1.34
C SER A 124 -0.92 14.01 1.17
N GLU A 125 -0.30 15.18 1.12
CA GLU A 125 1.16 15.32 1.01
C GLU A 125 1.90 14.72 2.23
N ASP A 126 1.19 14.52 3.34
CA ASP A 126 1.73 13.97 4.59
C ASP A 126 1.68 12.43 4.69
N ASP A 127 1.16 11.73 3.67
CA ASP A 127 1.00 10.28 3.72
C ASP A 127 2.29 9.54 3.32
N ASN A 128 3.14 9.37 4.33
CA ASN A 128 4.27 8.46 4.22
C ASN A 128 3.91 7.18 4.98
N PRO A 129 3.39 6.17 4.28
CA PRO A 129 3.01 4.95 4.93
C PRO A 129 4.23 4.26 5.54
N VAL A 130 4.07 3.87 6.79
CA VAL A 130 5.02 3.03 7.53
C VAL A 130 4.28 1.77 7.89
N PRO A 131 4.87 0.58 7.72
CA PRO A 131 4.24 -0.66 8.12
C PRO A 131 3.82 -0.64 9.59
N CYS A 132 2.64 -1.15 9.88
CA CYS A 132 2.23 -1.34 11.27
C CYS A 132 3.14 -2.35 11.97
N PRO A 133 3.17 -2.40 13.33
CA PRO A 133 4.04 -3.31 14.06
C PRO A 133 3.90 -4.79 13.65
N LEU A 134 2.70 -5.22 13.26
CA LEU A 134 2.45 -6.59 12.79
C LEU A 134 3.14 -6.84 11.44
N CYS A 135 2.88 -5.98 10.45
CA CYS A 135 3.49 -6.09 9.12
C CYS A 135 5.02 -5.96 9.18
N ARG A 136 5.54 -5.08 10.02
CA ARG A 136 7.00 -4.94 10.24
C ARG A 136 7.65 -6.26 10.63
N ARG A 137 7.09 -6.95 11.62
CA ARG A 137 7.61 -8.26 12.06
C ARG A 137 7.54 -9.31 10.95
N MET A 138 6.45 -9.31 10.18
CA MET A 138 6.29 -10.23 9.05
C MET A 138 7.30 -9.96 7.94
N LEU A 139 7.49 -8.71 7.55
CA LEU A 139 8.45 -8.29 6.53
C LEU A 139 9.89 -8.65 6.93
N LYS A 140 10.25 -8.36 8.17
CA LYS A 140 11.56 -8.73 8.73
C LYS A 140 11.78 -10.24 8.74
N ASN A 141 10.80 -11.01 9.22
CA ASN A 141 10.88 -12.47 9.26
C ASN A 141 10.92 -13.09 7.86
N ALA A 142 10.31 -12.45 6.87
CA ALA A 142 10.37 -12.86 5.47
C ALA A 142 11.73 -12.61 4.81
N GLY A 143 12.59 -11.80 5.43
CA GLY A 143 13.94 -11.49 4.92
C GLY A 143 13.97 -10.28 3.98
N VAL A 144 12.94 -9.43 4.01
CA VAL A 144 12.93 -8.17 3.26
C VAL A 144 14.11 -7.31 3.71
N SER A 145 14.88 -6.76 2.76
CA SER A 145 16.09 -6.00 3.06
C SER A 145 15.80 -4.55 3.46
N LYS A 146 14.82 -3.92 2.83
CA LYS A 146 14.42 -2.54 3.11
C LYS A 146 13.01 -2.23 2.62
N ILE A 147 12.46 -1.17 3.19
CA ILE A 147 11.15 -0.63 2.84
C ILE A 147 11.34 0.79 2.37
N ILE A 148 10.70 1.16 1.29
CA ILE A 148 10.77 2.50 0.69
C ILE A 148 9.35 3.07 0.59
N ASN A 149 9.21 4.32 1.04
CA ASN A 149 8.04 5.16 0.83
C ASN A 149 8.43 6.45 0.11
N ARG A 150 7.53 7.40 -0.05
CA ARG A 150 7.79 8.66 -0.77
C ARG A 150 8.89 9.52 -0.14
N ARG A 151 9.21 9.37 1.14
CA ARG A 151 10.31 10.07 1.83
C ARG A 151 11.64 9.32 1.76
N GLY A 152 11.68 8.17 1.13
CA GLY A 152 12.86 7.33 1.01
C GLY A 152 12.79 6.08 1.88
N GLU A 153 13.93 5.59 2.33
CA GLU A 153 14.01 4.37 3.11
C GLU A 153 13.40 4.53 4.51
N VAL A 154 12.50 3.63 4.86
CA VAL A 154 11.90 3.55 6.19
C VAL A 154 12.82 2.78 7.13
N LYS A 155 13.36 3.47 8.12
CA LYS A 155 14.29 2.88 9.12
C LYS A 155 13.54 2.07 10.17
N CYS A 156 12.99 0.93 9.79
CA CYS A 156 12.20 0.11 10.72
C CYS A 156 12.47 -1.40 10.66
N LEU A 157 13.41 -1.83 9.84
CA LEU A 157 13.82 -3.24 9.75
C LEU A 157 15.14 -3.52 10.48
#